data_368493a01db3d52fefca7f430fdd6e83
#
_entry.id   368493a01db3d52fefca7f430fdd6e83
#
_cell.length_a   1.000
_cell.length_b   1.000
_cell.length_c   1.000
_cell.angle_alpha   90.00
_cell.angle_beta   90.00
_cell.angle_gamma   90.00
#
_symmetry.space_group_name_H-M   'P 1'
#
loop_
_entity.id
_entity.type
_entity.pdbx_description
1 polymer ?
#
loop_
_entity_poly.entity_id
_entity_poly.type
_entity_poly.pdbx_seq_one_letter_code
_entity_poly.pdbx_strand_id
1 'polypeptide(L)'
;MKNSENCCVYTKAQITWLVVLRLFIGWHFMYEGLVKIMNPKWTSMAYLLDSKGPASSFFIGLTQDPATMNLVNLCNEWGLFLVGLGLLTGCLSKLSAIGGITFLGIYYLSHPSFIGAGYIMPLEGTYLWIDKNLVELAALVVLLVFPTSKIIGIDRLLVKAMPKSILKLKLI
;
A
#
# COMPACT_ATOMS: atom_id res chain seq x y z
N MET A 1 -34.91 18.53 -7.36
CA MET A 1 -34.05 18.34 -6.18
C MET A 1 -32.61 18.47 -6.66
N LYS A 2 -31.93 19.59 -6.37
CA LYS A 2 -30.52 19.84 -6.69
C LYS A 2 -29.68 18.94 -5.75
N ASN A 3 -28.98 17.94 -6.27
CA ASN A 3 -27.91 17.28 -5.55
C ASN A 3 -26.81 18.31 -5.30
N SER A 4 -26.77 18.85 -4.09
CA SER A 4 -25.61 19.56 -3.59
C SER A 4 -24.51 18.51 -3.41
N GLU A 5 -23.66 18.34 -4.43
CA GLU A 5 -22.34 17.75 -4.22
C GLU A 5 -21.62 18.67 -3.22
N ASN A 6 -21.60 18.24 -1.96
CA ASN A 6 -20.78 18.87 -0.93
C ASN A 6 -19.33 18.71 -1.36
N CYS A 7 -18.82 19.66 -2.15
CA CYS A 7 -17.40 19.81 -2.37
C CYS A 7 -16.77 20.09 -1.00
N CYS A 8 -16.10 19.08 -0.43
CA CYS A 8 -15.28 19.29 0.76
C CYS A 8 -14.24 20.35 0.43
N VAL A 9 -14.45 21.56 0.91
CA VAL A 9 -13.49 22.66 0.75
C VAL A 9 -12.40 22.44 1.79
N TYR A 10 -11.29 21.83 1.37
CA TYR A 10 -10.13 21.64 2.25
C TYR A 10 -9.48 22.99 2.56
N THR A 11 -9.07 23.17 3.80
CA THR A 11 -8.16 24.25 4.17
C THR A 11 -6.77 24.00 3.57
N LYS A 12 -5.98 25.06 3.38
CA LYS A 12 -4.59 24.92 2.89
C LYS A 12 -3.77 23.98 3.77
N ALA A 13 -3.92 24.05 5.08
CA ALA A 13 -3.24 23.19 6.03
C ALA A 13 -3.62 21.71 5.84
N GLN A 14 -4.91 21.40 5.69
CA GLN A 14 -5.37 20.02 5.45
C GLN A 14 -4.77 19.44 4.17
N ILE A 15 -4.80 20.20 3.06
CA ILE A 15 -4.20 19.74 1.80
C ILE A 15 -2.70 19.50 1.99
N THR A 16 -1.99 20.42 2.62
CA THR A 16 -0.54 20.28 2.82
C THR A 16 -0.20 19.02 3.58
N TRP A 17 -0.84 18.78 4.73
CA TRP A 17 -0.54 17.62 5.56
C TRP A 17 -0.97 16.30 4.93
N LEU A 18 -2.07 16.26 4.19
CA LEU A 18 -2.47 15.07 3.42
C LEU A 18 -1.49 14.77 2.28
N VAL A 19 -0.95 15.80 1.63
CA VAL A 19 0.09 15.62 0.60
C VAL A 19 1.40 15.12 1.24
N VAL A 20 1.82 15.71 2.36
CA VAL A 20 3.02 15.25 3.10
C VAL A 20 2.86 13.79 3.52
N LEU A 21 1.72 13.41 4.08
CA LEU A 21 1.42 12.02 4.45
C LEU A 21 1.53 11.08 3.24
N ARG A 22 0.94 11.48 2.10
CA ARG A 22 1.02 10.71 0.86
C ARG A 22 2.46 10.54 0.38
N LEU A 23 3.27 11.59 0.46
CA LEU A 23 4.68 11.54 0.05
C LEU A 23 5.50 10.63 0.97
N PHE A 24 5.28 10.65 2.28
CA PHE A 24 6.02 9.81 3.22
C PHE A 24 5.67 8.33 3.02
N ILE A 25 4.39 7.99 2.92
CA ILE A 25 3.96 6.62 2.66
C ILE A 25 4.44 6.17 1.27
N GLY A 26 4.30 7.03 0.26
CA GLY A 26 4.77 6.72 -1.10
C GLY A 26 6.27 6.47 -1.15
N TRP A 27 7.07 7.26 -0.42
CA TRP A 27 8.52 7.04 -0.30
C TRP A 27 8.82 5.72 0.40
N HIS A 28 8.13 5.41 1.50
CA HIS A 28 8.32 4.16 2.23
C HIS A 28 8.09 2.94 1.30
N PHE A 29 6.94 2.87 0.63
CA PHE A 29 6.64 1.78 -0.29
C PHE A 29 7.63 1.69 -1.45
N MET A 30 7.97 2.83 -2.06
CA MET A 30 8.91 2.86 -3.19
C MET A 30 10.29 2.37 -2.77
N TYR A 31 10.79 2.83 -1.61
CA TYR A 31 12.09 2.44 -1.10
C TYR A 31 12.13 0.94 -0.76
N GLU A 32 11.11 0.42 -0.10
CA GLU A 32 10.97 -1.01 0.20
C GLU A 32 10.98 -1.88 -1.08
N GLY A 33 10.27 -1.46 -2.12
CA GLY A 33 10.30 -2.14 -3.41
C GLY A 33 11.66 -2.04 -4.09
N LEU A 34 12.26 -0.85 -4.10
CA LEU A 34 13.54 -0.59 -4.76
C LEU A 34 14.69 -1.43 -4.15
N VAL A 35 14.78 -1.48 -2.82
CA VAL A 35 15.81 -2.28 -2.11
C VAL A 35 15.70 -3.76 -2.47
N LYS A 36 14.47 -4.27 -2.62
CA LYS A 36 14.22 -5.67 -3.01
C LYS A 36 14.64 -5.91 -4.46
N ILE A 37 14.26 -5.05 -5.39
CA ILE A 37 14.64 -5.12 -6.81
C ILE A 37 16.17 -5.06 -6.99
N MET A 38 16.85 -4.22 -6.19
CA MET A 38 18.31 -4.07 -6.26
C MET A 38 19.09 -5.25 -5.64
N ASN A 39 18.43 -6.12 -4.90
CA ASN A 39 19.04 -7.29 -4.29
C ASN A 39 18.66 -8.58 -5.03
N PRO A 40 19.50 -9.09 -5.97
CA PRO A 40 19.16 -10.29 -6.76
C PRO A 40 18.97 -11.57 -5.94
N LYS A 41 19.40 -11.56 -4.68
CA LYS A 41 19.25 -12.70 -3.75
C LYS A 41 18.04 -12.56 -2.83
N TRP A 42 17.28 -11.48 -2.98
CA TRP A 42 16.13 -11.27 -2.12
C TRP A 42 15.03 -12.29 -2.43
N THR A 43 14.41 -12.79 -1.39
CA THR A 43 13.24 -13.68 -1.48
C THR A 43 12.35 -13.51 -0.27
N SER A 44 11.05 -13.59 -0.47
CA SER A 44 10.05 -13.58 0.61
C SER A 44 9.91 -14.93 1.33
N MET A 45 10.66 -15.96 0.92
CA MET A 45 10.53 -17.34 1.42
C MET A 45 10.62 -17.43 2.94
N ALA A 46 11.67 -16.82 3.53
CA ALA A 46 11.86 -16.85 4.98
C ALA A 46 10.70 -16.17 5.73
N TYR A 47 10.19 -15.07 5.18
CA TYR A 47 9.04 -14.37 5.74
C TYR A 47 7.77 -15.24 5.68
N LEU A 48 7.50 -15.89 4.56
CA LEU A 48 6.31 -16.74 4.41
C LEU A 48 6.36 -17.98 5.29
N LEU A 49 7.55 -18.59 5.46
CA LEU A 49 7.75 -19.74 6.34
C LEU A 49 7.57 -19.41 7.83
N ASP A 50 7.88 -18.17 8.23
CA ASP A 50 7.72 -17.70 9.61
C ASP A 50 6.29 -17.22 9.94
N SER A 51 5.35 -17.34 8.99
CA SER A 51 3.96 -16.93 9.18
C SER A 51 3.28 -17.72 10.31
N LYS A 52 2.67 -17.01 11.26
CA LYS A 52 1.93 -17.59 12.41
C LYS A 52 0.50 -17.07 12.51
N GLY A 53 0.04 -16.35 11.51
CA GLY A 53 -1.32 -15.84 11.45
C GLY A 53 -2.37 -16.93 11.18
N PRO A 54 -3.64 -16.58 11.19
CA PRO A 54 -4.75 -17.50 10.92
C PRO A 54 -4.69 -18.09 9.51
N ALA A 55 -3.97 -17.45 8.59
CA ALA A 55 -3.74 -17.90 7.22
C ALA A 55 -2.34 -18.52 7.01
N SER A 56 -1.62 -18.91 8.08
CA SER A 56 -0.24 -19.42 8.00
C SER A 56 -0.08 -20.61 7.06
N SER A 57 -1.00 -21.56 7.07
CA SER A 57 -0.97 -22.72 6.17
C SER A 57 -1.04 -22.31 4.69
N PHE A 58 -1.81 -21.29 4.36
CA PHE A 58 -1.86 -20.72 3.01
C PHE A 58 -0.50 -20.10 2.62
N PHE A 59 0.08 -19.26 3.48
CA PHE A 59 1.35 -18.58 3.21
C PHE A 59 2.53 -19.58 3.10
N ILE A 60 2.58 -20.57 3.97
CA ILE A 60 3.57 -21.65 3.90
C ILE A 60 3.36 -22.47 2.61
N GLY A 61 2.13 -22.74 2.22
CA GLY A 61 1.81 -23.45 0.98
C GLY A 61 2.36 -22.78 -0.28
N LEU A 62 2.42 -21.44 -0.32
CA LEU A 62 3.00 -20.70 -1.44
C LEU A 62 4.51 -20.96 -1.63
N THR A 63 5.20 -21.42 -0.60
CA THR A 63 6.65 -21.67 -0.67
C THR A 63 7.00 -23.03 -1.28
N GLN A 64 6.02 -23.90 -1.48
CA GLN A 64 6.26 -25.29 -1.94
C GLN A 64 6.54 -25.37 -3.44
N ASP A 65 6.02 -24.43 -4.21
CA ASP A 65 6.21 -24.39 -5.67
C ASP A 65 7.10 -23.23 -6.09
N PRO A 66 8.25 -23.52 -6.76
CA PRO A 66 9.19 -22.49 -7.18
C PRO A 66 8.58 -21.44 -8.14
N ALA A 67 7.65 -21.84 -9.01
CA ALA A 67 7.02 -20.93 -9.94
C ALA A 67 6.11 -19.92 -9.20
N THR A 68 5.35 -20.41 -8.22
CA THR A 68 4.53 -19.59 -7.33
C THR A 68 5.41 -18.63 -6.51
N MET A 69 6.53 -19.10 -5.97
CA MET A 69 7.46 -18.23 -5.24
C MET A 69 8.03 -17.10 -6.10
N ASN A 70 8.42 -17.41 -7.33
CA ASN A 70 8.91 -16.38 -8.25
C ASN A 70 7.84 -15.32 -8.53
N LEU A 71 6.60 -15.73 -8.71
CA LEU A 71 5.48 -14.80 -8.92
C LEU A 71 5.24 -13.93 -7.66
N VAL A 72 5.26 -14.54 -6.48
CA VAL A 72 5.10 -13.81 -5.21
C VAL A 72 6.21 -12.79 -5.02
N ASN A 73 7.47 -13.16 -5.28
CA ASN A 73 8.61 -12.24 -5.20
C ASN A 73 8.44 -11.08 -6.18
N LEU A 74 8.15 -11.38 -7.45
CA LEU A 74 7.94 -10.37 -8.49
C LEU A 74 6.81 -9.39 -8.13
N CYS A 75 5.66 -9.93 -7.68
CA CYS A 75 4.53 -9.11 -7.25
C CYS A 75 4.88 -8.24 -6.04
N ASN A 76 5.68 -8.76 -5.10
CA ASN A 76 6.09 -8.01 -3.91
C ASN A 76 7.05 -6.87 -4.28
N GLU A 77 8.11 -7.16 -5.03
CA GLU A 77 9.14 -6.20 -5.44
C GLU A 77 8.55 -5.05 -6.26
N TRP A 78 7.97 -5.40 -7.40
CA TRP A 78 7.42 -4.43 -8.34
C TRP A 78 6.11 -3.81 -7.86
N GLY A 79 5.28 -4.57 -7.15
CA GLY A 79 4.04 -4.07 -6.59
C GLY A 79 4.28 -2.96 -5.58
N LEU A 80 5.20 -3.15 -4.63
CA LEU A 80 5.57 -2.11 -3.66
C LEU A 80 6.17 -0.88 -4.36
N PHE A 81 7.09 -1.10 -5.31
CA PHE A 81 7.70 -0.01 -6.07
C PHE A 81 6.67 0.82 -6.82
N LEU A 82 5.76 0.18 -7.57
CA LEU A 82 4.74 0.87 -8.35
C LEU A 82 3.70 1.57 -7.48
N VAL A 83 3.28 0.95 -6.37
CA VAL A 83 2.41 1.58 -5.37
C VAL A 83 3.05 2.84 -4.82
N GLY A 84 4.31 2.76 -4.41
CA GLY A 84 5.06 3.90 -3.89
C GLY A 84 5.23 5.02 -4.93
N LEU A 85 5.61 4.66 -6.16
CA LEU A 85 5.76 5.60 -7.26
C LEU A 85 4.44 6.31 -7.60
N GLY A 86 3.34 5.57 -7.63
CA GLY A 86 2.01 6.12 -7.88
C GLY A 86 1.54 7.09 -6.79
N LEU A 87 1.82 6.78 -5.51
CA LEU A 87 1.53 7.69 -4.40
C LEU A 87 2.41 8.95 -4.45
N LEU A 88 3.71 8.81 -4.69
CA LEU A 88 4.65 9.94 -4.77
C LEU A 88 4.27 10.92 -5.88
N THR A 89 4.06 10.40 -7.07
CA THR A 89 3.73 11.22 -8.24
C THR A 89 2.28 11.70 -8.24
N GLY A 90 1.41 11.04 -7.46
CA GLY A 90 -0.03 11.24 -7.52
C GLY A 90 -0.62 10.79 -8.86
N CYS A 91 -0.05 9.73 -9.45
CA CYS A 91 -0.54 9.07 -10.65
C CYS A 91 -1.29 7.80 -10.26
N LEU A 92 -2.56 7.69 -10.66
CA LEU A 92 -3.45 6.59 -10.24
C LEU A 92 -3.46 6.41 -8.71
N SER A 93 -3.44 7.52 -7.98
CA SER A 93 -3.23 7.57 -6.53
C SER A 93 -4.22 6.72 -5.74
N LYS A 94 -5.49 6.63 -6.18
CA LYS A 94 -6.48 5.75 -5.56
C LYS A 94 -6.15 4.28 -5.75
N LEU A 95 -5.75 3.89 -6.97
CA LEU A 95 -5.34 2.51 -7.25
C LEU A 95 -4.11 2.13 -6.43
N SER A 96 -3.14 3.03 -6.33
CA SER A 96 -1.95 2.86 -5.50
C SER A 96 -2.31 2.74 -4.02
N ALA A 97 -3.22 3.56 -3.51
CA ALA A 97 -3.69 3.44 -2.12
C ALA A 97 -4.37 2.09 -1.86
N ILE A 98 -5.23 1.62 -2.77
CA ILE A 98 -5.87 0.29 -2.67
C ILE A 98 -4.80 -0.81 -2.70
N GLY A 99 -3.82 -0.73 -3.61
CA GLY A 99 -2.71 -1.68 -3.68
C GLY A 99 -1.91 -1.71 -2.37
N GLY A 100 -1.57 -0.55 -1.81
CA GLY A 100 -0.88 -0.45 -0.52
C GLY A 100 -1.69 -1.05 0.63
N ILE A 101 -2.98 -0.75 0.73
CA ILE A 101 -3.89 -1.35 1.72
C ILE A 101 -3.91 -2.88 1.58
N THR A 102 -3.92 -3.39 0.34
CA THR A 102 -3.90 -4.84 0.08
C THR A 102 -2.58 -5.47 0.56
N PHE A 103 -1.42 -4.87 0.25
CA PHE A 103 -0.13 -5.36 0.71
C PHE A 103 -0.03 -5.38 2.24
N LEU A 104 -0.36 -4.26 2.89
CA LEU A 104 -0.31 -4.18 4.36
C LEU A 104 -1.30 -5.14 5.03
N GLY A 105 -2.48 -5.33 4.44
CA GLY A 105 -3.46 -6.31 4.90
C GLY A 105 -2.94 -7.75 4.81
N ILE A 106 -2.27 -8.12 3.70
CA ILE A 106 -1.64 -9.42 3.53
C ILE A 106 -0.50 -9.60 4.54
N TYR A 107 0.35 -8.60 4.74
CA TYR A 107 1.42 -8.64 5.72
C TYR A 107 0.89 -8.82 7.14
N TYR A 108 -0.14 -8.07 7.52
CA TYR A 108 -0.77 -8.21 8.82
C TYR A 108 -1.42 -9.59 9.02
N LEU A 109 -2.05 -10.16 7.99
CA LEU A 109 -2.62 -11.51 8.05
C LEU A 109 -1.54 -12.60 8.18
N SER A 110 -0.37 -12.40 7.56
CA SER A 110 0.75 -13.32 7.66
C SER A 110 1.45 -13.24 9.02
N HIS A 111 1.67 -12.03 9.53
CA HIS A 111 2.40 -11.76 10.77
C HIS A 111 1.57 -10.88 11.71
N PRO A 112 0.43 -11.37 12.24
CA PRO A 112 -0.37 -10.59 13.17
C PRO A 112 0.39 -10.37 14.49
N SER A 113 0.24 -9.18 15.04
CA SER A 113 0.89 -8.75 16.29
C SER A 113 0.23 -9.35 17.52
N PHE A 114 0.14 -10.68 17.63
CA PHE A 114 -0.43 -11.35 18.80
C PHE A 114 0.55 -11.38 19.96
N ILE A 115 0.01 -11.27 21.18
CA ILE A 115 0.80 -11.41 22.41
C ILE A 115 1.38 -12.83 22.47
N GLY A 116 2.70 -12.94 22.64
CA GLY A 116 3.40 -14.22 22.74
C GLY A 116 3.75 -14.89 21.41
N ALA A 117 3.38 -14.29 20.26
CA ALA A 117 3.89 -14.76 18.97
C ALA A 117 5.38 -14.37 18.81
N GLY A 118 6.27 -15.33 19.02
CA GLY A 118 7.70 -15.15 18.73
C GLY A 118 7.98 -15.39 17.25
N TYR A 119 8.33 -14.36 16.50
CA TYR A 119 8.77 -14.46 15.10
C TYR A 119 10.30 -14.53 15.04
N ILE A 120 10.84 -15.22 14.03
CA ILE A 120 12.29 -15.30 13.78
C ILE A 120 12.77 -13.95 13.25
N MET A 121 11.97 -13.31 12.40
CA MET A 121 12.26 -11.97 11.92
C MET A 121 11.93 -10.92 12.99
N PRO A 122 12.81 -9.91 13.18
CA PRO A 122 12.55 -8.85 14.13
C PRO A 122 11.28 -8.09 13.73
N LEU A 123 10.27 -8.13 14.58
CA LEU A 123 9.09 -7.28 14.44
C LEU A 123 9.42 -5.88 14.99
N GLU A 124 8.96 -4.85 14.30
CA GLU A 124 9.14 -3.45 14.68
C GLU A 124 8.24 -3.02 15.87
N GLY A 125 8.13 -3.86 16.89
CA GLY A 125 7.30 -3.63 18.05
C GLY A 125 5.83 -4.05 17.87
N THR A 126 5.25 -4.52 18.97
CA THR A 126 3.84 -4.89 19.02
C THR A 126 3.17 -4.13 20.17
N TYR A 127 2.16 -3.37 19.86
CA TYR A 127 1.32 -2.69 20.86
C TYR A 127 -0.02 -3.41 20.93
N LEU A 128 -0.01 -4.63 21.50
CA LEU A 128 -1.12 -5.58 21.49
C LEU A 128 -1.48 -6.00 20.05
N TRP A 129 -2.56 -5.49 19.52
CA TRP A 129 -3.05 -5.79 18.16
C TRP A 129 -2.60 -4.77 17.10
N ILE A 130 -2.06 -3.64 17.53
CA ILE A 130 -1.68 -2.55 16.64
C ILE A 130 -0.19 -2.60 16.38
N ASP A 131 0.18 -2.65 15.10
CA ASP A 131 1.56 -2.55 14.62
C ASP A 131 1.68 -1.41 13.62
N LYS A 132 2.89 -1.18 13.12
CA LYS A 132 3.19 -0.20 12.10
C LYS A 132 2.35 -0.39 10.84
N ASN A 133 2.17 -1.65 10.40
CA ASN A 133 1.42 -1.97 9.19
C ASN A 133 -0.04 -1.52 9.30
N LEU A 134 -0.66 -1.75 10.45
CA LEU A 134 -2.05 -1.36 10.68
C LEU A 134 -2.22 0.15 10.76
N VAL A 135 -1.26 0.87 11.36
CA VAL A 135 -1.26 2.35 11.41
C VAL A 135 -1.10 2.92 10.01
N GLU A 136 -0.18 2.38 9.21
CA GLU A 136 0.05 2.82 7.83
C GLU A 136 -1.13 2.48 6.92
N LEU A 137 -1.76 1.31 7.11
CA LEU A 137 -3.00 0.95 6.43
C LEU A 137 -4.12 1.95 6.72
N ALA A 138 -4.31 2.33 7.98
CA ALA A 138 -5.31 3.35 8.36
C ALA A 138 -5.01 4.70 7.70
N ALA A 139 -3.74 5.10 7.63
CA ALA A 139 -3.32 6.31 6.93
C ALA A 139 -3.60 6.26 5.42
N LEU A 140 -3.41 5.09 4.78
CA LEU A 140 -3.78 4.89 3.37
C LEU A 140 -5.29 4.96 3.15
N VAL A 141 -6.10 4.45 4.08
CA VAL A 141 -7.56 4.61 4.03
C VAL A 141 -7.94 6.09 4.10
N VAL A 142 -7.29 6.88 4.94
CA VAL A 142 -7.48 8.34 4.98
C VAL A 142 -7.16 8.96 3.62
N LEU A 143 -6.03 8.59 2.99
CA LEU A 143 -5.66 9.10 1.66
C LEU A 143 -6.63 8.65 0.55
N LEU A 144 -7.23 7.48 0.68
CA LEU A 144 -8.24 6.97 -0.25
C LEU A 144 -9.56 7.76 -0.16
N VAL A 145 -9.99 8.07 1.07
CA VAL A 145 -11.21 8.85 1.35
C VAL A 145 -11.02 10.33 0.98
N PHE A 146 -9.81 10.87 1.21
CA PHE A 146 -9.46 12.27 0.96
C PHE A 146 -8.41 12.40 -0.18
N PRO A 147 -8.78 12.16 -1.45
CA PRO A 147 -7.84 12.10 -2.56
C PRO A 147 -7.29 13.49 -2.89
N THR A 148 -6.03 13.75 -2.55
CA THR A 148 -5.31 15.00 -2.84
C THR A 148 -4.70 15.05 -4.24
N SER A 149 -4.60 13.91 -4.94
CA SER A 149 -3.96 13.81 -6.26
C SER A 149 -4.65 14.64 -7.35
N LYS A 150 -5.95 14.87 -7.20
CA LYS A 150 -6.72 15.75 -8.10
C LYS A 150 -6.40 17.25 -7.92
N ILE A 151 -5.82 17.60 -6.78
CA ILE A 151 -5.43 18.98 -6.44
C ILE A 151 -3.93 19.15 -6.74
N ILE A 152 -3.11 18.27 -6.19
CA ILE A 152 -1.64 18.25 -6.32
C ILE A 152 -1.21 16.84 -6.70
N GLY A 153 -0.96 16.60 -7.99
CA GLY A 153 -0.51 15.31 -8.53
C GLY A 153 -0.71 15.21 -10.03
N ILE A 154 -0.13 14.15 -10.64
CA ILE A 154 -0.26 13.86 -12.06
C ILE A 154 -1.71 13.54 -12.43
N ASP A 155 -2.51 12.97 -11.52
CA ASP A 155 -3.93 12.69 -11.75
C ASP A 155 -4.70 13.94 -12.20
N ARG A 156 -4.31 15.13 -11.73
CA ARG A 156 -4.88 16.40 -12.20
C ARG A 156 -4.70 16.62 -13.70
N LEU A 157 -3.55 16.20 -14.25
CA LEU A 157 -3.25 16.30 -15.69
C LEU A 157 -3.97 15.19 -16.45
N LEU A 158 -3.98 13.97 -15.92
CA LEU A 158 -4.65 12.82 -16.51
C LEU A 158 -6.16 13.06 -16.65
N VAL A 159 -6.81 13.60 -15.64
CA VAL A 159 -8.25 13.94 -15.70
C VAL A 159 -8.57 14.94 -16.82
N LYS A 160 -7.63 15.86 -17.15
CA LYS A 160 -7.81 16.81 -18.26
C LYS A 160 -7.57 16.18 -19.62
N ALA A 161 -6.70 15.17 -19.72
CA ALA A 161 -6.29 14.54 -20.97
C ALA A 161 -7.15 13.33 -21.36
N MET A 162 -7.78 12.67 -20.39
CA MET A 162 -8.51 11.42 -20.63
C MET A 162 -9.94 11.61 -21.11
N PRO A 163 -10.43 10.74 -22.03
CA PRO A 163 -11.83 10.74 -22.46
C PRO A 163 -12.75 10.36 -21.29
N LYS A 164 -13.96 10.93 -21.29
CA LYS A 164 -14.98 10.77 -20.23
C LYS A 164 -15.35 9.31 -19.93
N SER A 165 -15.11 8.39 -20.84
CA SER A 165 -15.38 6.95 -20.67
C SER A 165 -14.49 6.30 -19.60
N ILE A 166 -13.22 6.69 -19.51
CA ILE A 166 -12.25 6.14 -18.54
C ILE A 166 -12.44 6.79 -17.17
N LEU A 167 -12.85 8.05 -17.14
CA LEU A 167 -13.20 8.77 -15.89
C LEU A 167 -14.38 8.13 -15.13
N LYS A 168 -15.27 7.36 -15.81
CA LYS A 168 -16.38 6.63 -15.16
C LYS A 168 -15.91 5.51 -14.24
N LEU A 169 -14.73 4.98 -14.43
CA LEU A 169 -14.16 3.91 -13.57
C LEU A 169 -13.77 4.38 -12.16
N LYS A 170 -13.84 5.70 -11.85
CA LYS A 170 -13.53 6.30 -10.53
C LYS A 170 -12.18 5.86 -9.92
N LEU A 171 -11.24 5.36 -10.73
CA LEU A 171 -9.90 4.90 -10.31
C LEU A 171 -8.90 6.07 -10.17
N ILE A 172 -9.28 7.22 -10.67
CA ILE A 172 -8.53 8.47 -10.58
C ILE A 172 -9.24 9.43 -9.67
#